data_49d53251f5ac025abe69f37863105f50
#
_entry.id   49d53251f5ac025abe69f37863105f50
#
_cell.length_a   1.000
_cell.length_b   1.000
_cell.length_c   1.000
_cell.angle_alpha   90.00
_cell.angle_beta   90.00
_cell.angle_gamma   90.00
#
_symmetry.space_group_name_H-M   'P 1'
#
loop_
_entity.id
_entity.type
_entity.pdbx_description
1 polymer ?
#
loop_
_entity_poly.entity_id
_entity_poly.type
_entity_poly.pdbx_seq_one_letter_code
_entity_poly.pdbx_strand_id
1 'polypeptide(L)'
;MVIAKSPDSSVHDLTSRYLDVDKINNSLDKVATNGATYAEVRLVAYTDYSVSMRDGKLERAIPGQEIGATIRVLADGAWGVHSTTDIASLEQQMNPTLKLAKSVAARRSSKDRPISLAEVPIIEDSVHWKPKKDVRNTELSERLEHMKIFNSSASGHDNIVSVNCGWHDEHIHTEFLSTEGMNRTWSFQRSLINGMVTARDGSDVVSYRTRFGGEGGLELIESCDINQLGDNAKVSALRLLNANRAPSGKMPLIADRDLTGVYIHEALGHPCEADLVAAGDSCLDGKLGEKIGSDIVTVVDDPNIRGGYGAHPIDDEGLDTKEKCLIKNGILTEYLNHRETAEHFGIKPNAGARAQDGLHHPLVRMSNTLIHGGTHTDLDELVEDIDYGVYACGSRGGQVDTGRGSFQFAAQEAWLIENGEITTPLKDVSVSGLTLQILKDVDGLTKDSRLAAPGFCGKGQTVPVGDGGPIM
;
A
#
# COMPACT_ATOMS: atom_id res chain seq x y z
N MET A 1 -26.41 23.77 7.64
CA MET A 1 -25.35 23.71 6.62
C MET A 1 -24.30 24.74 7.01
N VAL A 2 -23.28 24.32 7.73
CA VAL A 2 -22.16 25.18 8.13
C VAL A 2 -21.09 24.95 7.07
N ILE A 3 -20.95 25.89 6.16
CA ILE A 3 -19.82 25.93 5.24
C ILE A 3 -18.63 26.40 6.08
N ALA A 4 -17.77 25.47 6.48
CA ALA A 4 -16.48 25.84 7.05
C ALA A 4 -15.75 26.68 5.99
N LYS A 5 -15.35 27.90 6.36
CA LYS A 5 -14.45 28.72 5.54
C LYS A 5 -13.19 27.87 5.28
N SER A 6 -12.75 27.85 4.00
CA SER A 6 -11.43 27.41 3.64
C SER A 6 -10.42 27.95 4.66
N PRO A 7 -9.55 27.11 5.25
CA PRO A 7 -8.45 27.63 6.03
C PRO A 7 -7.67 28.56 5.14
N ASP A 8 -7.30 29.69 5.68
CA ASP A 8 -6.51 30.73 5.01
C ASP A 8 -5.27 30.03 4.44
N SER A 9 -5.28 29.82 3.12
CA SER A 9 -4.23 29.12 2.42
C SER A 9 -3.01 30.04 2.28
N SER A 10 -2.33 30.29 3.39
CA SER A 10 -0.90 30.50 3.31
C SER A 10 -0.33 29.12 2.89
N VAL A 11 -0.21 28.93 1.59
CA VAL A 11 0.54 27.81 0.99
C VAL A 11 1.90 27.82 1.68
N HIS A 12 2.08 26.96 2.70
CA HIS A 12 3.39 26.76 3.27
C HIS A 12 4.29 26.34 2.10
N ASP A 13 5.28 27.15 1.85
CA ASP A 13 6.31 26.86 0.86
C ASP A 13 6.79 25.43 1.11
N LEU A 14 6.82 24.59 0.08
CA LEU A 14 7.33 23.21 0.16
C LEU A 14 8.75 23.11 0.72
N THR A 15 9.42 24.25 0.88
CA THR A 15 10.78 24.39 1.42
C THR A 15 10.80 24.81 2.90
N SER A 16 9.65 25.20 3.50
CA SER A 16 9.61 25.58 4.91
C SER A 16 9.61 24.35 5.80
N ARG A 17 10.53 24.30 6.77
CA ARG A 17 10.61 23.22 7.76
C ARG A 17 9.73 23.52 8.96
N TYR A 18 9.16 22.46 9.52
CA TYR A 18 8.44 22.50 10.80
C TYR A 18 9.39 22.31 11.99
N LEU A 19 10.50 21.56 11.78
CA LEU A 19 11.51 21.32 12.81
C LEU A 19 12.56 22.44 12.83
N ASP A 20 12.86 22.93 14.01
CA ASP A 20 14.08 23.72 14.28
C ASP A 20 15.28 22.74 14.32
N VAL A 21 15.95 22.62 13.18
CA VAL A 21 17.02 21.63 12.95
C VAL A 21 18.14 21.75 14.01
N ASP A 22 18.57 22.98 14.33
CA ASP A 22 19.65 23.19 15.29
C ASP A 22 19.27 22.73 16.70
N LYS A 23 18.05 23.03 17.13
CA LYS A 23 17.56 22.59 18.43
C LYS A 23 17.37 21.09 18.51
N ILE A 24 16.83 20.46 17.45
CA ILE A 24 16.65 19.00 17.42
C ILE A 24 18.02 18.31 17.41
N ASN A 25 18.98 18.75 16.59
CA ASN A 25 20.34 18.20 16.58
C ASN A 25 21.03 18.32 17.95
N ASN A 26 20.96 19.50 18.59
CA ASN A 26 21.47 19.69 19.94
C ASN A 26 20.83 18.71 20.97
N SER A 27 19.58 18.34 20.77
CA SER A 27 18.89 17.40 21.66
C SER A 27 19.25 15.95 21.33
N LEU A 28 19.45 15.62 20.06
CA LEU A 28 19.99 14.33 19.60
C LEU A 28 21.41 14.11 20.15
N ASP A 29 22.30 15.10 20.08
CA ASP A 29 23.65 15.04 20.64
C ASP A 29 23.65 14.80 22.15
N LYS A 30 22.73 15.44 22.87
CA LYS A 30 22.57 15.23 24.32
C LYS A 30 22.15 13.80 24.65
N VAL A 31 21.19 13.20 23.94
CA VAL A 31 20.79 11.82 24.23
C VAL A 31 21.86 10.82 23.81
N ALA A 32 22.64 11.09 22.75
CA ALA A 32 23.82 10.30 22.37
C ALA A 32 24.86 10.34 23.50
N THR A 33 25.20 11.54 24.00
CA THR A 33 26.12 11.71 25.13
C THR A 33 25.64 11.00 26.40
N ASN A 34 24.32 10.94 26.60
CA ASN A 34 23.67 10.28 27.75
C ASN A 34 23.53 8.76 27.58
N GLY A 35 24.05 8.17 26.48
CA GLY A 35 24.17 6.74 26.26
C GLY A 35 23.12 6.14 25.33
N ALA A 36 22.51 6.93 24.45
CA ALA A 36 21.82 6.38 23.30
C ALA A 36 22.86 5.88 22.29
N THR A 37 22.65 4.69 21.73
CA THR A 37 23.44 4.19 20.59
C THR A 37 22.95 4.75 19.27
N TYR A 38 21.67 5.12 19.20
CA TYR A 38 21.03 5.78 18.08
C TYR A 38 19.80 6.55 18.55
N ALA A 39 19.50 7.67 17.93
CA ALA A 39 18.21 8.36 18.09
C ALA A 39 17.83 9.07 16.80
N GLU A 40 16.51 9.19 16.57
CA GLU A 40 15.94 9.89 15.43
C GLU A 40 14.68 10.64 15.81
N VAL A 41 14.37 11.64 15.00
CA VAL A 41 13.09 12.34 14.97
C VAL A 41 12.56 12.29 13.55
N ARG A 42 11.36 11.76 13.38
CA ARG A 42 10.60 11.82 12.13
C ARG A 42 9.31 12.60 12.35
N LEU A 43 9.15 13.68 11.61
CA LEU A 43 7.93 14.47 11.55
C LEU A 43 7.23 14.23 10.22
N VAL A 44 5.92 14.05 10.25
CA VAL A 44 5.08 13.99 9.04
C VAL A 44 3.95 15.00 9.17
N ALA A 45 3.80 15.82 8.16
CA ALA A 45 2.68 16.73 7.98
C ALA A 45 1.84 16.31 6.78
N TYR A 46 0.55 16.11 7.00
CA TYR A 46 -0.44 15.81 5.97
C TYR A 46 -1.33 17.02 5.74
N THR A 47 -1.62 17.28 4.47
CA THR A 47 -2.76 18.10 4.06
C THR A 47 -3.60 17.24 3.14
N ASP A 48 -4.84 16.97 3.50
CA ASP A 48 -5.73 16.11 2.74
C ASP A 48 -7.09 16.75 2.46
N TYR A 49 -7.77 16.24 1.47
CA TYR A 49 -9.15 16.61 1.17
C TYR A 49 -9.96 15.36 0.84
N SER A 50 -11.02 15.14 1.62
CA SER A 50 -11.93 14.02 1.42
C SER A 50 -13.32 14.51 1.05
N VAL A 51 -13.87 13.99 -0.05
CA VAL A 51 -15.22 14.28 -0.52
C VAL A 51 -15.97 12.97 -0.73
N SER A 52 -17.23 12.90 -0.28
CA SER A 52 -18.11 11.78 -0.59
C SER A 52 -19.44 12.25 -1.12
N MET A 53 -19.97 11.51 -2.09
CA MET A 53 -21.26 11.74 -2.73
C MET A 53 -22.04 10.43 -2.79
N ARG A 54 -23.34 10.51 -2.50
CA ARG A 54 -24.28 9.40 -2.65
C ARG A 54 -25.46 9.82 -3.48
N ASP A 55 -25.79 9.04 -4.51
CA ASP A 55 -26.95 9.25 -5.39
C ASP A 55 -27.04 10.70 -5.91
N GLY A 56 -25.86 11.25 -6.31
CA GLY A 56 -25.72 12.62 -6.82
C GLY A 56 -25.75 13.71 -5.76
N LYS A 57 -25.85 13.38 -4.47
CA LYS A 57 -25.89 14.36 -3.37
C LYS A 57 -24.58 14.33 -2.59
N LEU A 58 -24.02 15.53 -2.36
CA LEU A 58 -22.86 15.68 -1.50
C LEU A 58 -23.23 15.27 -0.07
N GLU A 59 -22.52 14.29 0.50
CA GLU A 59 -22.65 13.88 1.89
C GLU A 59 -21.59 14.55 2.76
N ARG A 60 -20.35 14.61 2.25
CA ARG A 60 -19.20 15.08 3.04
C ARG A 60 -18.19 15.80 2.15
N ALA A 61 -17.63 16.91 2.67
CA ALA A 61 -16.48 17.58 2.08
C ALA A 61 -15.64 18.12 3.25
N ILE A 62 -14.48 17.51 3.50
CA ILE A 62 -13.66 17.80 4.68
C ILE A 62 -12.22 18.00 4.23
N PRO A 63 -11.68 19.22 4.39
CA PRO A 63 -10.25 19.43 4.40
C PRO A 63 -9.67 18.91 5.73
N GLY A 64 -8.54 18.24 5.66
CA GLY A 64 -7.76 17.79 6.80
C GLY A 64 -6.38 18.41 6.80
N GLN A 65 -5.85 18.60 7.98
CA GLN A 65 -4.45 18.92 8.19
C GLN A 65 -4.01 18.27 9.50
N GLU A 66 -3.01 17.40 9.39
CA GLU A 66 -2.47 16.69 10.53
C GLU A 66 -0.95 16.85 10.55
N ILE A 67 -0.39 16.98 11.73
CA ILE A 67 1.04 16.96 11.97
C ILE A 67 1.33 16.08 13.17
N GLY A 68 2.29 15.20 13.01
CA GLY A 68 2.74 14.31 14.07
C GLY A 68 4.24 14.08 13.98
N ALA A 69 4.86 13.80 15.11
CA ALA A 69 6.26 13.41 15.15
C ALA A 69 6.47 12.22 16.07
N THR A 70 7.39 11.35 15.66
CA THR A 70 7.85 10.20 16.44
C THR A 70 9.33 10.38 16.73
N ILE A 71 9.69 10.22 18.01
CA ILE A 71 11.06 10.10 18.50
C ILE A 71 11.31 8.63 18.75
N ARG A 72 12.37 8.05 18.16
CA ARG A 72 12.88 6.73 18.53
C ARG A 72 14.28 6.85 19.10
N VAL A 73 14.54 6.20 20.21
CA VAL A 73 15.86 6.15 20.86
C VAL A 73 16.22 4.70 21.12
N LEU A 74 17.37 4.27 20.63
CA LEU A 74 17.95 2.96 20.89
C LEU A 74 19.03 3.09 21.99
N ALA A 75 18.88 2.36 23.06
CA ALA A 75 19.87 2.28 24.14
C ALA A 75 19.88 0.88 24.74
N ASP A 76 21.09 0.38 25.02
CA ASP A 76 21.32 -0.95 25.61
C ASP A 76 20.59 -2.09 24.86
N GLY A 77 20.42 -1.91 23.52
CA GLY A 77 19.77 -2.86 22.63
C GLY A 77 18.24 -2.94 22.77
N ALA A 78 17.58 -1.86 23.18
CA ALA A 78 16.13 -1.75 23.20
C ALA A 78 15.64 -0.36 22.76
N TRP A 79 14.49 -0.31 22.12
CA TRP A 79 13.84 0.92 21.70
C TRP A 79 13.03 1.58 22.82
N GLY A 80 13.17 2.91 22.91
CA GLY A 80 12.16 3.79 23.47
C GLY A 80 11.51 4.56 22.34
N VAL A 81 10.17 4.66 22.36
CA VAL A 81 9.40 5.37 21.34
C VAL A 81 8.47 6.35 22.01
N HIS A 82 8.39 7.57 21.47
CA HIS A 82 7.45 8.60 21.90
C HIS A 82 6.87 9.28 20.66
N SER A 83 5.55 9.36 20.59
CA SER A 83 4.84 10.03 19.49
C SER A 83 4.00 11.18 20.03
N THR A 84 3.95 12.29 19.30
CA THR A 84 3.25 13.51 19.74
C THR A 84 2.79 14.35 18.56
N THR A 85 1.69 15.07 18.75
CA THR A 85 1.25 16.19 17.90
C THR A 85 1.77 17.56 18.41
N ASP A 86 2.30 17.60 19.63
CA ASP A 86 2.93 18.80 20.20
C ASP A 86 4.41 18.87 19.77
N ILE A 87 4.62 19.44 18.59
CA ILE A 87 5.96 19.56 17.98
C ILE A 87 6.88 20.46 18.82
N ALA A 88 6.33 21.44 19.53
CA ALA A 88 7.10 22.34 20.38
C ALA A 88 7.71 21.63 21.60
N SER A 89 7.16 20.48 22.00
CA SER A 89 7.65 19.71 23.16
C SER A 89 8.72 18.64 22.80
N LEU A 90 9.04 18.42 21.53
CA LEU A 90 9.93 17.34 21.09
C LEU A 90 11.27 17.28 21.84
N GLU A 91 11.95 18.42 22.02
CA GLU A 91 13.21 18.49 22.75
C GLU A 91 13.08 17.95 24.18
N GLN A 92 11.95 18.25 24.83
CA GLN A 92 11.68 17.85 26.22
C GLN A 92 11.42 16.35 26.34
N GLN A 93 10.97 15.70 25.26
CA GLN A 93 10.64 14.27 25.23
C GLN A 93 11.85 13.37 24.93
N MET A 94 12.96 13.90 24.45
CA MET A 94 14.15 13.13 24.09
C MET A 94 14.72 12.32 25.27
N ASN A 95 14.99 12.98 26.41
CA ASN A 95 15.51 12.30 27.61
C ASN A 95 14.51 11.31 28.25
N PRO A 96 13.20 11.63 28.39
CA PRO A 96 12.21 10.63 28.78
C PRO A 96 12.21 9.40 27.88
N THR A 97 12.33 9.57 26.56
CA THR A 97 12.37 8.46 25.60
C THR A 97 13.64 7.60 25.77
N LEU A 98 14.79 8.22 26.03
CA LEU A 98 16.02 7.49 26.39
C LEU A 98 15.86 6.67 27.69
N LYS A 99 15.23 7.25 28.73
CA LYS A 99 14.95 6.53 29.97
C LYS A 99 14.00 5.34 29.72
N LEU A 100 13.02 5.48 28.83
CA LEU A 100 12.13 4.41 28.43
C LEU A 100 12.93 3.28 27.76
N ALA A 101 13.80 3.57 26.79
CA ALA A 101 14.68 2.60 26.15
C ALA A 101 15.48 1.79 27.16
N LYS A 102 16.19 2.48 28.08
CA LYS A 102 16.96 1.82 29.14
C LYS A 102 16.10 0.98 30.08
N SER A 103 14.87 1.42 30.37
CA SER A 103 13.94 0.66 31.21
C SER A 103 13.44 -0.61 30.53
N VAL A 104 13.21 -0.57 29.20
CA VAL A 104 12.86 -1.74 28.39
C VAL A 104 14.04 -2.70 28.34
N ALA A 105 15.26 -2.20 28.06
CA ALA A 105 16.48 -3.00 28.06
C ALA A 105 16.71 -3.76 29.38
N ALA A 106 16.51 -3.08 30.50
CA ALA A 106 16.68 -3.68 31.84
C ALA A 106 15.67 -4.83 32.13
N ARG A 107 14.55 -4.90 31.41
CA ARG A 107 13.52 -5.93 31.53
C ARG A 107 13.64 -7.03 30.48
N ARG A 108 14.55 -6.87 29.50
CA ARG A 108 14.74 -7.83 28.42
C ARG A 108 15.18 -9.19 28.99
N SER A 109 14.62 -10.25 28.45
CA SER A 109 15.03 -11.62 28.78
C SER A 109 16.45 -11.87 28.25
N SER A 110 17.22 -12.70 28.95
CA SER A 110 18.55 -13.13 28.46
C SER A 110 18.49 -13.94 27.14
N LYS A 111 17.30 -14.37 26.75
CA LYS A 111 17.05 -15.06 25.48
C LYS A 111 16.80 -14.09 24.33
N ASP A 112 16.42 -12.85 24.60
CA ASP A 112 16.11 -11.87 23.59
C ASP A 112 17.38 -11.26 23.04
N ARG A 113 17.55 -11.26 21.73
CA ARG A 113 18.70 -10.61 21.07
C ARG A 113 18.64 -9.10 21.29
N PRO A 114 19.76 -8.45 21.66
CA PRO A 114 19.83 -6.99 21.64
C PRO A 114 19.60 -6.44 20.24
N ILE A 115 18.83 -5.37 20.15
CA ILE A 115 18.61 -4.67 18.89
C ILE A 115 19.86 -3.88 18.51
N SER A 116 20.25 -3.98 17.25
CA SER A 116 21.26 -3.17 16.56
C SER A 116 20.75 -2.80 15.17
N LEU A 117 21.36 -1.77 14.57
CA LEU A 117 20.97 -1.25 13.27
C LEU A 117 22.08 -1.44 12.25
N ALA A 118 21.71 -1.88 11.05
CA ALA A 118 22.65 -1.91 9.95
C ALA A 118 23.11 -0.49 9.59
N GLU A 119 24.40 -0.37 9.26
CA GLU A 119 25.00 0.88 8.80
C GLU A 119 24.41 1.29 7.44
N VAL A 120 24.22 2.60 7.28
CA VAL A 120 23.68 3.20 6.06
C VAL A 120 24.47 4.46 5.70
N PRO A 121 24.48 4.89 4.43
CA PRO A 121 25.04 6.19 4.05
C PRO A 121 24.30 7.33 4.76
N ILE A 122 25.05 8.30 5.24
CA ILE A 122 24.50 9.53 5.83
C ILE A 122 24.22 10.52 4.69
N ILE A 123 23.00 11.00 4.61
CA ILE A 123 22.53 11.88 3.52
C ILE A 123 21.92 13.14 4.13
N GLU A 124 22.30 14.28 3.56
CA GLU A 124 21.69 15.58 3.82
C GLU A 124 21.13 16.12 2.50
N ASP A 125 19.82 16.08 2.32
CA ASP A 125 19.16 16.56 1.11
C ASP A 125 17.68 16.85 1.30
N SER A 126 17.05 17.28 0.19
CA SER A 126 15.62 17.48 0.09
C SER A 126 15.12 16.91 -1.24
N VAL A 127 14.17 15.98 -1.18
CA VAL A 127 13.60 15.31 -2.36
C VAL A 127 12.10 15.59 -2.46
N HIS A 128 11.68 16.30 -3.49
CA HIS A 128 10.28 16.66 -3.69
C HIS A 128 9.78 16.15 -5.03
N TRP A 129 8.86 15.20 -4.99
CA TRP A 129 8.14 14.75 -6.17
C TRP A 129 7.00 15.72 -6.47
N LYS A 130 7.27 16.65 -7.38
CA LYS A 130 6.31 17.70 -7.74
C LYS A 130 5.31 17.16 -8.76
N PRO A 131 3.99 17.25 -8.48
CA PRO A 131 2.96 16.95 -9.47
C PRO A 131 2.94 18.04 -10.55
N LYS A 132 2.29 17.76 -11.67
CA LYS A 132 2.02 18.78 -12.70
C LYS A 132 0.95 19.77 -12.24
N LYS A 133 -0.06 19.27 -11.51
CA LYS A 133 -1.16 20.06 -10.93
C LYS A 133 -1.31 19.70 -9.46
N ASP A 134 -0.91 20.62 -8.59
CA ASP A 134 -0.93 20.43 -7.15
C ASP A 134 -2.37 20.30 -6.63
N VAL A 135 -2.69 19.19 -5.95
CA VAL A 135 -4.03 18.91 -5.41
C VAL A 135 -4.51 19.95 -4.40
N ARG A 136 -3.60 20.65 -3.73
CA ARG A 136 -3.93 21.71 -2.77
C ARG A 136 -4.58 22.92 -3.44
N ASN A 137 -4.35 23.11 -4.75
CA ASN A 137 -4.94 24.18 -5.54
C ASN A 137 -6.24 23.78 -6.24
N THR A 138 -6.72 22.53 -6.03
CA THR A 138 -7.95 22.05 -6.64
C THR A 138 -9.17 22.54 -5.85
N GLU A 139 -10.09 23.21 -6.52
CA GLU A 139 -11.32 23.70 -5.91
C GLU A 139 -12.32 22.55 -5.62
N LEU A 140 -13.17 22.72 -4.60
CA LEU A 140 -14.23 21.75 -4.31
C LEU A 140 -15.17 21.54 -5.51
N SER A 141 -15.47 22.61 -6.24
CA SER A 141 -16.31 22.55 -7.44
C SER A 141 -15.76 21.59 -8.52
N GLU A 142 -14.45 21.57 -8.70
CA GLU A 142 -13.77 20.71 -9.65
C GLU A 142 -13.81 19.24 -9.22
N ARG A 143 -13.52 18.96 -7.94
CA ARG A 143 -13.70 17.62 -7.37
C ARG A 143 -15.13 17.10 -7.53
N LEU A 144 -16.11 17.95 -7.25
CA LEU A 144 -17.53 17.62 -7.41
C LEU A 144 -17.94 17.35 -8.86
N GLU A 145 -17.32 18.03 -9.83
CA GLU A 145 -17.61 17.80 -11.24
C GLU A 145 -17.21 16.37 -11.66
N HIS A 146 -16.00 15.94 -11.31
CA HIS A 146 -15.57 14.57 -11.57
C HIS A 146 -16.48 13.53 -10.90
N MET A 147 -16.90 13.76 -9.65
CA MET A 147 -17.79 12.86 -8.93
C MET A 147 -19.20 12.82 -9.54
N LYS A 148 -19.71 13.95 -10.06
CA LYS A 148 -21.00 13.99 -10.78
C LYS A 148 -20.93 13.22 -12.10
N ILE A 149 -19.79 13.29 -12.82
CA ILE A 149 -19.59 12.49 -14.04
C ILE A 149 -19.69 11.01 -13.69
N PHE A 150 -18.96 10.54 -12.67
CA PHE A 150 -19.06 9.15 -12.19
C PHE A 150 -20.49 8.77 -11.82
N ASN A 151 -21.15 9.58 -10.98
CA ASN A 151 -22.50 9.28 -10.53
C ASN A 151 -23.49 9.19 -11.69
N SER A 152 -23.38 10.10 -12.67
CA SER A 152 -24.29 10.12 -13.83
C SER A 152 -24.11 8.90 -14.73
N SER A 153 -22.87 8.46 -14.97
CA SER A 153 -22.58 7.28 -15.79
C SER A 153 -22.95 5.97 -15.08
N ALA A 154 -22.76 5.93 -13.76
CA ALA A 154 -23.05 4.74 -12.93
C ALA A 154 -24.53 4.54 -12.60
N SER A 155 -25.38 5.56 -12.80
CA SER A 155 -26.82 5.52 -12.50
C SER A 155 -27.68 5.29 -13.75
N GLY A 156 -29.00 5.51 -13.64
CA GLY A 156 -29.93 5.57 -14.78
C GLY A 156 -30.48 4.22 -15.26
N HIS A 157 -30.40 3.17 -14.44
CA HIS A 157 -31.04 1.88 -14.69
C HIS A 157 -31.92 1.50 -13.49
N ASP A 158 -33.13 0.94 -13.73
CA ASP A 158 -34.12 0.66 -12.70
C ASP A 158 -33.62 -0.25 -11.57
N ASN A 159 -32.74 -1.17 -11.88
CA ASN A 159 -32.13 -2.07 -10.90
C ASN A 159 -30.94 -1.43 -10.12
N ILE A 160 -30.43 -0.25 -10.50
CA ILE A 160 -29.40 0.46 -9.73
C ILE A 160 -30.07 1.24 -8.61
N VAL A 161 -29.84 0.83 -7.38
CA VAL A 161 -30.52 1.39 -6.20
C VAL A 161 -29.64 2.36 -5.40
N SER A 162 -28.33 2.34 -5.59
CA SER A 162 -27.43 3.32 -4.98
C SER A 162 -26.10 3.42 -5.72
N VAL A 163 -25.59 4.64 -5.84
CA VAL A 163 -24.26 4.98 -6.37
C VAL A 163 -23.54 5.81 -5.32
N ASN A 164 -22.48 5.27 -4.76
CA ASN A 164 -21.60 6.00 -3.86
C ASN A 164 -20.28 6.28 -4.58
N CYS A 165 -19.75 7.47 -4.46
CA CYS A 165 -18.40 7.80 -4.93
C CYS A 165 -17.68 8.68 -3.93
N GLY A 166 -16.36 8.54 -3.89
CA GLY A 166 -15.46 9.26 -3.02
C GLY A 166 -14.27 9.80 -3.78
N TRP A 167 -13.78 10.93 -3.32
CA TRP A 167 -12.53 11.53 -3.71
C TRP A 167 -11.67 11.71 -2.47
N HIS A 168 -10.40 11.35 -2.57
CA HIS A 168 -9.41 11.62 -1.55
C HIS A 168 -8.11 12.05 -2.23
N ASP A 169 -7.57 13.16 -1.82
CA ASP A 169 -6.21 13.57 -2.17
C ASP A 169 -5.42 13.95 -0.93
N GLU A 170 -4.11 13.76 -0.99
CA GLU A 170 -3.21 14.07 0.10
C GLU A 170 -1.89 14.64 -0.40
N HIS A 171 -1.34 15.58 0.33
CA HIS A 171 0.04 16.03 0.23
C HIS A 171 0.76 15.64 1.51
N ILE A 172 1.85 14.90 1.36
CA ILE A 172 2.67 14.40 2.46
C ILE A 172 4.00 15.16 2.44
N HIS A 173 4.39 15.68 3.60
CA HIS A 173 5.70 16.27 3.84
C HIS A 173 6.33 15.61 5.05
N THR A 174 7.55 15.13 4.91
CA THR A 174 8.29 14.45 5.97
C THR A 174 9.63 15.13 6.21
N GLU A 175 10.02 15.24 7.49
CA GLU A 175 11.33 15.67 7.95
C GLU A 175 11.95 14.62 8.84
N PHE A 176 13.22 14.30 8.62
CA PHE A 176 13.94 13.25 9.32
C PHE A 176 15.33 13.73 9.77
N LEU A 177 15.62 13.56 11.05
CA LEU A 177 16.92 13.89 11.66
C LEU A 177 17.37 12.72 12.54
N SER A 178 18.67 12.40 12.54
CA SER A 178 19.22 11.36 13.41
C SER A 178 20.57 11.72 14.03
N THR A 179 20.95 11.00 15.09
CA THR A 179 22.25 11.11 15.75
C THR A 179 23.43 10.73 14.86
N GLU A 180 23.21 10.03 13.75
CA GLU A 180 24.26 9.70 12.79
C GLU A 180 24.53 10.87 11.82
N GLY A 181 23.73 11.96 11.88
CA GLY A 181 23.86 13.12 10.99
C GLY A 181 22.93 13.07 9.77
N MET A 182 22.01 12.12 9.69
CA MET A 182 20.98 12.14 8.67
C MET A 182 20.11 13.39 8.83
N ASN A 183 19.88 14.12 7.72
CA ASN A 183 19.08 15.34 7.70
C ASN A 183 18.34 15.44 6.36
N ARG A 184 17.14 14.87 6.30
CA ARG A 184 16.41 14.76 5.04
C ARG A 184 15.00 15.34 5.15
N THR A 185 14.53 15.89 4.02
CA THR A 185 13.11 16.23 3.84
C THR A 185 12.62 15.66 2.53
N TRP A 186 11.36 15.22 2.51
CA TRP A 186 10.74 14.81 1.25
C TRP A 186 9.26 15.10 1.23
N SER A 187 8.72 15.25 0.03
CA SER A 187 7.28 15.41 -0.15
C SER A 187 6.82 14.84 -1.49
N PHE A 188 5.56 14.41 -1.50
CA PHE A 188 4.86 13.89 -2.67
C PHE A 188 3.35 14.00 -2.46
N GLN A 189 2.57 13.68 -3.50
CA GLN A 189 1.12 13.73 -3.46
C GLN A 189 0.53 12.41 -3.92
N ARG A 190 -0.68 12.11 -3.44
CA ARG A 190 -1.52 11.00 -3.92
C ARG A 190 -2.93 11.48 -4.15
N SER A 191 -3.57 10.87 -5.13
CA SER A 191 -4.98 11.10 -5.43
C SER A 191 -5.69 9.80 -5.65
N LEU A 192 -6.93 9.71 -5.19
CA LEU A 192 -7.78 8.53 -5.29
C LEU A 192 -9.22 8.94 -5.58
N ILE A 193 -9.83 8.34 -6.59
CA ILE A 193 -11.28 8.31 -6.77
C ILE A 193 -11.75 6.87 -6.60
N ASN A 194 -12.85 6.67 -5.90
CA ASN A 194 -13.45 5.36 -5.71
C ASN A 194 -14.96 5.44 -5.94
N GLY A 195 -15.55 4.32 -6.32
CA GLY A 195 -16.97 4.19 -6.54
C GLY A 195 -17.50 2.83 -6.10
N MET A 196 -18.76 2.80 -5.70
CA MET A 196 -19.52 1.59 -5.42
C MET A 196 -20.91 1.73 -5.99
N VAL A 197 -21.27 0.81 -6.87
CA VAL A 197 -22.59 0.72 -7.50
C VAL A 197 -23.30 -0.49 -6.91
N THR A 198 -24.50 -0.26 -6.38
CA THR A 198 -25.36 -1.32 -5.82
C THR A 198 -26.55 -1.54 -6.71
N ALA A 199 -26.72 -2.78 -7.15
CA ALA A 199 -27.85 -3.23 -7.94
C ALA A 199 -28.74 -4.17 -7.13
N ARG A 200 -30.08 -4.14 -7.41
CA ARG A 200 -31.08 -4.97 -6.75
C ARG A 200 -32.11 -5.49 -7.75
N ASP A 201 -32.48 -6.75 -7.57
CA ASP A 201 -33.68 -7.34 -8.19
C ASP A 201 -34.39 -8.20 -7.14
N GLY A 202 -35.58 -7.78 -6.75
CA GLY A 202 -36.32 -8.38 -5.65
C GLY A 202 -35.53 -8.39 -4.35
N SER A 203 -35.21 -9.58 -3.84
CA SER A 203 -34.38 -9.81 -2.64
C SER A 203 -32.88 -9.83 -2.92
N ASP A 204 -32.48 -10.01 -4.16
CA ASP A 204 -31.06 -10.11 -4.56
C ASP A 204 -30.44 -8.72 -4.61
N VAL A 205 -29.34 -8.55 -3.87
CA VAL A 205 -28.58 -7.30 -3.81
C VAL A 205 -27.11 -7.62 -4.03
N VAL A 206 -26.50 -6.93 -4.98
CA VAL A 206 -25.07 -7.05 -5.29
C VAL A 206 -24.44 -5.66 -5.35
N SER A 207 -23.14 -5.59 -5.10
CA SER A 207 -22.38 -4.36 -5.23
C SER A 207 -21.09 -4.61 -5.98
N TYR A 208 -20.72 -3.68 -6.84
CA TYR A 208 -19.44 -3.65 -7.53
C TYR A 208 -18.67 -2.40 -7.12
N ARG A 209 -17.38 -2.58 -6.82
CA ARG A 209 -16.47 -1.49 -6.42
C ARG A 209 -15.48 -1.21 -7.54
N THR A 210 -15.18 0.07 -7.71
CA THR A 210 -14.13 0.52 -8.61
C THR A 210 -13.29 1.60 -7.94
N ARG A 211 -12.06 1.77 -8.38
CA ARG A 211 -11.15 2.78 -7.86
C ARG A 211 -10.06 3.08 -8.89
N PHE A 212 -9.61 4.31 -8.89
CA PHE A 212 -8.50 4.79 -9.69
C PHE A 212 -7.71 5.80 -8.87
N GLY A 213 -6.40 5.71 -8.86
CA GLY A 213 -5.54 6.62 -8.12
C GLY A 213 -4.10 6.17 -8.11
N GLY A 214 -3.25 6.99 -7.50
CA GLY A 214 -1.83 6.73 -7.43
C GLY A 214 -1.04 7.92 -6.88
N GLU A 215 0.27 7.85 -6.95
CA GLU A 215 1.15 8.99 -6.69
C GLU A 215 1.02 9.98 -7.86
N GLY A 216 0.74 11.24 -7.54
CA GLY A 216 0.53 12.33 -8.48
C GLY A 216 -0.49 13.32 -7.99
N GLY A 217 -0.66 14.42 -8.73
CA GLY A 217 -1.63 15.46 -8.46
C GLY A 217 -2.95 15.26 -9.22
N LEU A 218 -3.65 16.37 -9.45
CA LEU A 218 -4.93 16.37 -10.17
C LEU A 218 -4.80 15.78 -11.58
N GLU A 219 -3.64 15.98 -12.24
CA GLU A 219 -3.38 15.43 -13.59
C GLU A 219 -3.53 13.91 -13.67
N LEU A 220 -3.32 13.20 -12.54
CA LEU A 220 -3.54 11.77 -12.47
C LEU A 220 -5.01 11.44 -12.63
N ILE A 221 -5.87 12.10 -11.87
CA ILE A 221 -7.32 11.88 -11.94
C ILE A 221 -7.89 12.32 -13.31
N GLU A 222 -7.39 13.42 -13.87
CA GLU A 222 -7.77 13.86 -15.23
C GLU A 222 -7.37 12.88 -16.32
N SER A 223 -6.38 12.02 -16.09
CA SER A 223 -5.99 10.96 -17.02
C SER A 223 -6.97 9.78 -17.05
N CYS A 224 -7.86 9.70 -16.07
CA CYS A 224 -8.89 8.66 -15.97
C CYS A 224 -10.14 9.04 -16.78
N ASP A 225 -10.62 8.14 -17.60
CA ASP A 225 -11.98 8.26 -18.14
C ASP A 225 -12.99 7.88 -17.04
N ILE A 226 -13.36 8.88 -16.22
CA ILE A 226 -14.27 8.72 -15.09
C ILE A 226 -15.67 8.30 -15.56
N ASN A 227 -16.09 8.72 -16.74
CA ASN A 227 -17.36 8.31 -17.32
C ASN A 227 -17.37 6.80 -17.63
N GLN A 228 -16.31 6.31 -18.27
CA GLN A 228 -16.13 4.87 -18.54
C GLN A 228 -15.97 4.07 -17.23
N LEU A 229 -15.29 4.62 -16.22
CA LEU A 229 -15.13 3.99 -14.91
C LEU A 229 -16.49 3.74 -14.22
N GLY A 230 -17.39 4.74 -14.27
CA GLY A 230 -18.73 4.63 -13.71
C GLY A 230 -19.65 3.69 -14.53
N ASP A 231 -19.57 3.76 -15.86
CA ASP A 231 -20.36 2.88 -16.74
C ASP A 231 -19.94 1.41 -16.58
N ASN A 232 -18.64 1.13 -16.53
CA ASN A 232 -18.11 -0.22 -16.26
C ASN A 232 -18.62 -0.76 -14.92
N ALA A 233 -18.60 0.05 -13.85
CA ALA A 233 -19.09 -0.36 -12.55
C ALA A 233 -20.59 -0.69 -12.57
N LYS A 234 -21.39 0.09 -13.30
CA LYS A 234 -22.82 -0.19 -13.51
C LYS A 234 -23.04 -1.50 -14.26
N VAL A 235 -22.36 -1.68 -15.39
CA VAL A 235 -22.47 -2.90 -16.21
C VAL A 235 -22.10 -4.14 -15.40
N SER A 236 -21.01 -4.10 -14.63
CA SER A 236 -20.60 -5.21 -13.78
C SER A 236 -21.61 -5.47 -12.64
N ALA A 237 -22.14 -4.45 -11.98
CA ALA A 237 -23.15 -4.63 -10.94
C ALA A 237 -24.44 -5.29 -11.52
N LEU A 238 -24.90 -4.86 -12.69
CA LEU A 238 -26.07 -5.46 -13.37
C LEU A 238 -25.80 -6.90 -13.83
N ARG A 239 -24.59 -7.20 -14.31
CA ARG A 239 -24.16 -8.56 -14.68
C ARG A 239 -24.20 -9.49 -13.47
N LEU A 240 -23.68 -9.04 -12.31
CA LEU A 240 -23.66 -9.82 -11.08
C LEU A 240 -25.06 -10.19 -10.57
N LEU A 241 -26.10 -9.39 -10.81
CA LEU A 241 -27.48 -9.76 -10.47
C LEU A 241 -27.90 -11.08 -11.12
N ASN A 242 -27.52 -11.27 -12.38
CA ASN A 242 -27.91 -12.42 -13.21
C ASN A 242 -26.81 -13.53 -13.23
N ALA A 243 -25.72 -13.34 -12.50
CA ALA A 243 -24.63 -14.29 -12.49
C ALA A 243 -24.95 -15.55 -11.67
N ASN A 244 -24.43 -16.69 -12.11
CA ASN A 244 -24.54 -17.95 -11.38
C ASN A 244 -23.53 -17.97 -10.18
N ARG A 245 -23.77 -18.83 -9.21
CA ARG A 245 -22.77 -19.08 -8.17
C ARG A 245 -21.59 -19.85 -8.76
N ALA A 246 -20.40 -19.50 -8.29
CA ALA A 246 -19.18 -20.18 -8.69
C ALA A 246 -19.20 -21.67 -8.31
N PRO A 247 -18.63 -22.55 -9.14
CA PRO A 247 -18.40 -23.94 -8.77
C PRO A 247 -17.40 -24.02 -7.62
N SER A 248 -17.51 -25.08 -6.83
CA SER A 248 -16.56 -25.37 -5.75
C SER A 248 -15.67 -26.56 -6.10
N GLY A 249 -14.41 -26.51 -5.71
CA GLY A 249 -13.46 -27.58 -5.95
C GLY A 249 -12.10 -27.07 -6.42
N LYS A 250 -11.18 -27.99 -6.70
CA LYS A 250 -9.87 -27.67 -7.28
C LYS A 250 -10.00 -27.69 -8.81
N MET A 251 -9.65 -26.58 -9.43
CA MET A 251 -9.73 -26.40 -10.88
C MET A 251 -8.70 -25.33 -11.34
N PRO A 252 -8.36 -25.26 -12.62
CA PRO A 252 -7.61 -24.15 -13.20
C PRO A 252 -8.28 -22.80 -12.90
N LEU A 253 -7.47 -21.82 -12.55
CA LEU A 253 -7.89 -20.46 -12.27
C LEU A 253 -7.05 -19.49 -13.09
N ILE A 254 -7.70 -18.64 -13.86
CA ILE A 254 -7.05 -17.45 -14.41
C ILE A 254 -7.46 -16.25 -13.56
N ALA A 255 -6.49 -15.47 -13.11
CA ALA A 255 -6.68 -14.22 -12.37
C ALA A 255 -6.39 -13.02 -13.27
N ASP A 256 -7.28 -12.01 -13.24
CA ASP A 256 -6.98 -10.73 -13.87
C ASP A 256 -5.86 -10.00 -13.13
N ARG A 257 -5.41 -8.84 -13.65
CA ARG A 257 -4.31 -8.06 -13.08
C ARG A 257 -4.54 -7.60 -11.64
N ASP A 258 -5.79 -7.25 -11.29
CA ASP A 258 -6.13 -6.80 -9.94
C ASP A 258 -6.07 -7.97 -8.94
N LEU A 259 -6.61 -9.11 -9.33
CA LEU A 259 -6.60 -10.31 -8.50
C LEU A 259 -5.19 -10.93 -8.40
N THR A 260 -4.42 -10.94 -9.50
CA THR A 260 -3.00 -11.31 -9.51
C THR A 260 -2.19 -10.44 -8.56
N GLY A 261 -2.40 -9.12 -8.59
CA GLY A 261 -1.75 -8.19 -7.66
C GLY A 261 -2.04 -8.52 -6.21
N VAL A 262 -3.32 -8.68 -5.86
CA VAL A 262 -3.71 -9.06 -4.49
C VAL A 262 -3.16 -10.43 -4.11
N TYR A 263 -3.15 -11.41 -5.03
CA TYR A 263 -2.54 -12.71 -4.77
C TYR A 263 -1.05 -12.56 -4.40
N ILE A 264 -0.28 -11.82 -5.20
CA ILE A 264 1.15 -11.62 -4.93
C ILE A 264 1.37 -10.83 -3.62
N HIS A 265 0.54 -9.85 -3.34
CA HIS A 265 0.59 -9.09 -2.09
C HIS A 265 0.39 -9.99 -0.86
N GLU A 266 -0.71 -10.71 -0.82
CA GLU A 266 -1.08 -11.54 0.34
C GLU A 266 -0.22 -12.81 0.43
N ALA A 267 -0.11 -13.55 -0.68
CA ALA A 267 0.55 -14.84 -0.66
C ALA A 267 2.08 -14.75 -0.56
N LEU A 268 2.69 -13.67 -1.06
CA LEU A 268 4.15 -13.52 -1.05
C LEU A 268 4.61 -12.30 -0.28
N GLY A 269 4.02 -11.14 -0.54
CA GLY A 269 4.50 -9.87 0.00
C GLY A 269 4.58 -9.87 1.52
N HIS A 270 3.51 -10.21 2.21
CA HIS A 270 3.51 -10.33 3.68
C HIS A 270 4.48 -11.39 4.21
N PRO A 271 4.53 -12.63 3.68
CA PRO A 271 5.56 -13.58 4.10
C PRO A 271 7.00 -13.13 3.85
N CYS A 272 7.25 -12.23 2.90
CA CYS A 272 8.57 -11.64 2.64
C CYS A 272 8.95 -10.49 3.59
N GLU A 273 8.07 -10.03 4.48
CA GLU A 273 8.38 -8.98 5.45
C GLU A 273 9.31 -9.53 6.55
N ALA A 274 10.53 -9.03 6.61
CA ALA A 274 11.60 -9.59 7.43
C ALA A 274 11.35 -9.53 8.94
N ASP A 275 10.50 -8.65 9.42
CA ASP A 275 10.07 -8.62 10.82
C ASP A 275 9.18 -9.83 11.19
N LEU A 276 8.30 -10.27 10.29
CA LEU A 276 7.54 -11.51 10.45
C LEU A 276 8.44 -12.75 10.36
N VAL A 277 9.42 -12.73 9.43
CA VAL A 277 10.41 -13.81 9.33
C VAL A 277 11.24 -13.91 10.61
N ALA A 278 11.73 -12.78 11.14
CA ALA A 278 12.51 -12.74 12.38
C ALA A 278 11.70 -13.20 13.62
N ALA A 279 10.39 -12.97 13.60
CA ALA A 279 9.48 -13.44 14.65
C ALA A 279 9.15 -14.94 14.54
N GLY A 280 9.57 -15.64 13.47
CA GLY A 280 9.18 -17.02 13.18
C GLY A 280 7.72 -17.16 12.72
N ASP A 281 7.15 -16.07 12.19
CA ASP A 281 5.74 -15.98 11.77
C ASP A 281 5.61 -15.86 10.23
N SER A 282 6.55 -16.49 9.53
CA SER A 282 6.56 -16.57 8.07
C SER A 282 6.91 -17.97 7.57
N CYS A 283 6.12 -18.46 6.61
CA CYS A 283 6.41 -19.73 5.90
C CYS A 283 7.66 -19.65 5.02
N LEU A 284 8.27 -18.47 4.86
CA LEU A 284 9.50 -18.23 4.10
C LEU A 284 10.75 -18.18 5.00
N ASP A 285 10.63 -18.43 6.30
CA ASP A 285 11.79 -18.49 7.18
C ASP A 285 12.79 -19.57 6.72
N GLY A 286 14.08 -19.17 6.62
CA GLY A 286 15.17 -20.02 6.17
C GLY A 286 15.19 -20.33 4.66
N LYS A 287 14.31 -19.72 3.85
CA LYS A 287 14.18 -20.08 2.41
C LYS A 287 14.89 -19.14 1.44
N LEU A 288 15.69 -18.20 1.90
CA LEU A 288 16.51 -17.38 1.01
C LEU A 288 17.43 -18.27 0.14
N GLY A 289 17.39 -18.06 -1.17
CA GLY A 289 18.11 -18.85 -2.17
C GLY A 289 17.42 -20.14 -2.59
N GLU A 290 16.28 -20.51 -1.97
CA GLU A 290 15.52 -21.69 -2.38
C GLU A 290 14.57 -21.40 -3.55
N LYS A 291 14.31 -22.43 -4.34
CA LYS A 291 13.28 -22.39 -5.39
C LYS A 291 11.90 -22.59 -4.76
N ILE A 292 11.11 -21.51 -4.67
CA ILE A 292 9.79 -21.50 -4.05
C ILE A 292 8.64 -21.33 -5.05
N GLY A 293 8.94 -20.99 -6.30
CA GLY A 293 7.97 -20.79 -7.38
C GLY A 293 8.39 -21.48 -8.69
N SER A 294 7.55 -21.39 -9.71
CA SER A 294 7.89 -21.84 -11.05
C SER A 294 8.92 -20.90 -11.72
N ASP A 295 9.61 -21.36 -12.77
CA ASP A 295 10.68 -20.62 -13.43
C ASP A 295 10.22 -19.30 -14.09
N ILE A 296 8.93 -19.17 -14.38
CA ILE A 296 8.35 -17.96 -14.98
C ILE A 296 8.01 -16.89 -13.96
N VAL A 297 8.03 -17.21 -12.65
CA VAL A 297 7.66 -16.28 -11.57
C VAL A 297 8.84 -15.40 -11.21
N THR A 298 8.72 -14.11 -11.49
CA THR A 298 9.62 -13.06 -11.00
C THR A 298 8.77 -11.96 -10.36
N VAL A 299 9.03 -11.66 -9.08
CA VAL A 299 8.25 -10.68 -8.30
C VAL A 299 9.16 -9.61 -7.76
N VAL A 300 8.73 -8.36 -7.91
CA VAL A 300 9.41 -7.18 -7.38
C VAL A 300 8.49 -6.36 -6.48
N ASP A 301 9.09 -5.60 -5.56
CA ASP A 301 8.45 -4.49 -4.85
C ASP A 301 9.21 -3.21 -5.18
N ASP A 302 8.57 -2.27 -5.90
CA ASP A 302 9.23 -1.07 -6.38
C ASP A 302 8.47 0.21 -6.00
N PRO A 303 8.96 0.94 -4.99
CA PRO A 303 8.40 2.23 -4.59
C PRO A 303 8.65 3.36 -5.61
N ASN A 304 9.49 3.15 -6.63
CA ASN A 304 9.81 4.15 -7.65
C ASN A 304 8.89 4.10 -8.88
N ILE A 305 7.94 3.18 -8.94
CA ILE A 305 6.93 3.18 -10.01
C ILE A 305 6.03 4.40 -9.82
N ARG A 306 6.36 5.50 -10.53
CA ARG A 306 5.60 6.74 -10.51
C ARG A 306 4.16 6.49 -10.99
N GLY A 307 3.20 7.09 -10.28
CA GLY A 307 1.79 6.82 -10.47
C GLY A 307 1.27 5.59 -9.70
N GLY A 308 2.14 4.79 -9.09
CA GLY A 308 1.73 3.73 -8.17
C GLY A 308 1.25 4.29 -6.83
N TYR A 309 0.20 3.72 -6.24
CA TYR A 309 -0.37 4.25 -5.00
C TYR A 309 0.55 4.06 -3.78
N GLY A 310 1.41 3.03 -3.80
CA GLY A 310 2.45 2.79 -2.81
C GLY A 310 3.77 3.54 -3.07
N ALA A 311 3.87 4.35 -4.14
CA ALA A 311 5.12 5.02 -4.49
C ALA A 311 5.51 6.12 -3.48
N HIS A 312 6.81 6.22 -3.21
CA HIS A 312 7.39 7.24 -2.33
C HIS A 312 8.91 7.32 -2.56
N PRO A 313 9.53 8.53 -2.41
CA PRO A 313 10.95 8.72 -2.77
C PRO A 313 11.93 8.19 -1.73
N ILE A 314 11.57 8.25 -0.45
CA ILE A 314 12.41 7.94 0.69
C ILE A 314 11.57 7.14 1.68
N ASP A 315 12.15 6.10 2.28
CA ASP A 315 11.47 5.33 3.32
C ASP A 315 11.44 6.06 4.69
N ASP A 316 10.69 5.55 5.63
CA ASP A 316 10.50 6.21 6.93
C ASP A 316 11.69 6.03 7.92
N GLU A 317 12.81 5.45 7.46
CA GLU A 317 14.13 5.48 8.14
C GLU A 317 15.13 6.37 7.38
N GLY A 318 14.67 7.13 6.39
CA GLY A 318 15.48 8.10 5.65
C GLY A 318 16.34 7.51 4.53
N LEU A 319 16.07 6.29 4.06
CA LEU A 319 16.82 5.66 2.99
C LEU A 319 16.18 5.92 1.62
N ASP A 320 17.02 6.11 0.59
CA ASP A 320 16.55 6.15 -0.78
C ASP A 320 15.87 4.85 -1.17
N THR A 321 14.67 4.95 -1.73
CA THR A 321 13.93 3.79 -2.18
C THR A 321 14.52 3.20 -3.46
N LYS A 322 14.39 1.89 -3.61
CA LYS A 322 14.84 1.13 -4.78
C LYS A 322 13.93 -0.05 -5.04
N GLU A 323 13.97 -0.56 -6.27
CA GLU A 323 13.37 -1.84 -6.59
C GLU A 323 14.01 -2.96 -5.77
N LYS A 324 13.17 -3.85 -5.26
CA LYS A 324 13.53 -5.05 -4.51
C LYS A 324 13.02 -6.26 -5.28
N CYS A 325 13.93 -7.13 -5.71
CA CYS A 325 13.55 -8.35 -6.40
C CYS A 325 13.33 -9.45 -5.36
N LEU A 326 12.08 -9.72 -5.01
CA LEU A 326 11.73 -10.71 -3.99
C LEU A 326 11.89 -12.14 -4.49
N ILE A 327 11.39 -12.41 -5.71
CA ILE A 327 11.59 -13.70 -6.40
C ILE A 327 12.15 -13.43 -7.79
N LYS A 328 13.16 -14.19 -8.17
CA LYS A 328 13.71 -14.18 -9.53
C LYS A 328 13.70 -15.59 -10.09
N ASN A 329 12.95 -15.80 -11.18
CA ASN A 329 12.83 -17.10 -11.84
C ASN A 329 12.50 -18.23 -10.84
N GLY A 330 11.53 -17.98 -9.95
CA GLY A 330 11.09 -18.91 -8.92
C GLY A 330 11.97 -19.02 -7.67
N ILE A 331 13.12 -18.34 -7.61
CA ILE A 331 14.04 -18.36 -6.48
C ILE A 331 13.80 -17.16 -5.58
N LEU A 332 13.62 -17.37 -4.27
CA LEU A 332 13.52 -16.31 -3.27
C LEU A 332 14.88 -15.63 -3.10
N THR A 333 14.99 -14.37 -3.49
CA THR A 333 16.25 -13.62 -3.56
C THR A 333 16.48 -12.66 -2.41
N GLU A 334 15.42 -12.04 -1.89
CA GLU A 334 15.53 -11.13 -0.74
C GLU A 334 14.21 -11.04 0.04
N TYR A 335 14.30 -10.58 1.30
CA TYR A 335 13.17 -10.15 2.10
C TYR A 335 13.02 -8.63 2.02
N LEU A 336 11.79 -8.12 2.16
CA LEU A 336 11.56 -6.72 2.50
C LEU A 336 12.14 -6.45 3.88
N ASN A 337 12.96 -5.42 4.04
CA ASN A 337 13.62 -5.17 5.31
C ASN A 337 13.83 -3.68 5.60
N HIS A 338 14.00 -3.37 6.88
CA HIS A 338 14.46 -2.09 7.40
C HIS A 338 15.80 -2.30 8.13
N ARG A 339 16.40 -1.25 8.71
CA ARG A 339 17.75 -1.31 9.29
C ARG A 339 17.90 -2.37 10.39
N GLU A 340 16.91 -2.51 11.27
CA GLU A 340 16.93 -3.50 12.35
C GLU A 340 16.90 -4.93 11.82
N THR A 341 15.96 -5.24 10.92
CA THR A 341 15.86 -6.61 10.35
C THR A 341 17.00 -6.92 9.39
N ALA A 342 17.55 -5.92 8.70
CA ALA A 342 18.74 -6.09 7.87
C ALA A 342 19.95 -6.52 8.73
N GLU A 343 20.17 -5.87 9.86
CA GLU A 343 21.19 -6.24 10.81
C GLU A 343 20.96 -7.63 11.41
N HIS A 344 19.69 -7.94 11.73
CA HIS A 344 19.30 -9.25 12.25
C HIS A 344 19.74 -10.40 11.33
N PHE A 345 19.52 -10.25 10.02
CA PHE A 345 19.84 -11.26 9.01
C PHE A 345 21.25 -11.11 8.40
N GLY A 346 22.01 -10.07 8.75
CA GLY A 346 23.35 -9.80 8.18
C GLY A 346 23.27 -9.43 6.69
N ILE A 347 22.21 -8.75 6.26
CA ILE A 347 21.98 -8.31 4.88
C ILE A 347 21.96 -6.79 4.80
N LYS A 348 21.94 -6.24 3.58
CA LYS A 348 21.84 -4.78 3.38
C LYS A 348 20.41 -4.29 3.53
N PRO A 349 20.17 -3.13 4.14
CA PRO A 349 18.87 -2.48 4.14
C PRO A 349 18.38 -2.21 2.72
N ASN A 350 17.08 -2.45 2.48
CA ASN A 350 16.47 -2.24 1.16
C ASN A 350 15.33 -1.24 1.15
N ALA A 351 15.27 -0.34 2.17
CA ALA A 351 14.30 0.73 2.26
C ALA A 351 12.84 0.20 2.28
N GLY A 352 12.58 -0.77 3.13
CA GLY A 352 11.24 -1.32 3.37
C GLY A 352 10.54 -0.73 4.60
N ALA A 353 11.11 0.29 5.25
CA ALA A 353 10.55 0.93 6.43
C ALA A 353 9.40 1.86 6.05
N ARG A 354 8.18 1.59 6.51
CA ARG A 354 7.01 2.46 6.28
C ARG A 354 6.15 2.59 7.53
N ALA A 355 5.67 3.78 7.79
CA ALA A 355 4.73 4.08 8.86
C ALA A 355 3.42 4.63 8.30
N GLN A 356 2.33 4.44 9.03
CA GLN A 356 1.02 4.95 8.66
C GLN A 356 0.99 6.49 8.60
N ASP A 357 1.58 7.14 9.58
CA ASP A 357 1.59 8.60 9.76
C ASP A 357 2.73 9.05 10.69
N GLY A 358 2.75 10.31 11.08
CA GLY A 358 3.76 10.88 11.98
C GLY A 358 3.73 10.37 13.42
N LEU A 359 2.68 9.69 13.83
CA LEU A 359 2.50 9.16 15.20
C LEU A 359 2.85 7.67 15.33
N HIS A 360 3.10 7.01 14.20
CA HIS A 360 3.46 5.59 14.16
C HIS A 360 4.95 5.41 13.87
N HIS A 361 5.57 4.43 14.51
CA HIS A 361 6.94 4.04 14.17
C HIS A 361 6.95 3.17 12.89
N PRO A 362 8.02 3.21 12.09
CA PRO A 362 8.11 2.40 10.88
C PRO A 362 8.09 0.89 11.16
N LEU A 363 7.41 0.16 10.30
CA LEU A 363 7.43 -1.31 10.20
C LEU A 363 7.98 -1.71 8.83
N VAL A 364 8.36 -2.96 8.66
CA VAL A 364 8.63 -3.50 7.32
C VAL A 364 7.32 -3.64 6.56
N ARG A 365 7.21 -2.99 5.38
CA ARG A 365 5.98 -2.96 4.58
C ARG A 365 6.27 -2.96 3.09
N MET A 366 5.35 -3.52 2.31
CA MET A 366 5.32 -3.41 0.86
C MET A 366 5.05 -1.99 0.38
N SER A 367 5.38 -1.73 -0.89
CA SER A 367 5.09 -0.49 -1.62
C SER A 367 4.23 -0.75 -2.85
N ASN A 368 4.83 -0.97 -4.02
CA ASN A 368 4.15 -1.42 -5.21
C ASN A 368 4.68 -2.81 -5.56
N THR A 369 3.90 -3.84 -5.27
CA THR A 369 4.30 -5.23 -5.45
C THR A 369 3.70 -5.79 -6.73
N LEU A 370 4.52 -6.29 -7.64
CA LEU A 370 4.03 -6.85 -8.90
C LEU A 370 4.85 -8.06 -9.36
N ILE A 371 4.16 -8.96 -10.05
CA ILE A 371 4.79 -10.04 -10.80
C ILE A 371 5.06 -9.57 -12.24
N HIS A 372 6.22 -9.92 -12.77
CA HIS A 372 6.59 -9.60 -14.15
C HIS A 372 5.76 -10.40 -15.15
N GLY A 373 5.60 -9.84 -16.36
CA GLY A 373 4.91 -10.52 -17.45
C GLY A 373 5.69 -11.74 -17.97
N GLY A 374 4.95 -12.69 -18.50
CA GLY A 374 5.46 -13.92 -19.11
C GLY A 374 5.51 -13.88 -20.63
N THR A 375 5.10 -14.97 -21.26
CA THR A 375 5.23 -15.19 -22.70
C THR A 375 3.91 -15.13 -23.47
N HIS A 376 2.77 -15.35 -22.82
CA HIS A 376 1.46 -15.36 -23.46
C HIS A 376 1.07 -13.95 -23.91
N THR A 377 0.45 -13.84 -25.05
CA THR A 377 0.14 -12.54 -25.67
C THR A 377 -1.03 -11.87 -24.95
N ASP A 378 -2.07 -12.62 -24.64
CA ASP A 378 -3.34 -12.13 -24.09
C ASP A 378 -4.09 -13.22 -23.29
N LEU A 379 -5.30 -12.89 -22.88
CA LEU A 379 -6.18 -13.79 -22.14
C LEU A 379 -6.61 -15.00 -22.97
N ASP A 380 -6.86 -14.82 -24.26
CA ASP A 380 -7.39 -15.87 -25.12
C ASP A 380 -6.36 -17.03 -25.22
N GLU A 381 -5.07 -16.73 -25.33
CA GLU A 381 -3.99 -17.72 -25.32
C GLU A 381 -3.89 -18.49 -23.99
N LEU A 382 -4.24 -17.86 -22.86
CA LEU A 382 -4.29 -18.54 -21.55
C LEU A 382 -5.53 -19.44 -21.38
N VAL A 383 -6.64 -19.09 -22.02
CA VAL A 383 -7.90 -19.81 -21.91
C VAL A 383 -7.94 -21.06 -22.82
N GLU A 384 -7.27 -21.00 -23.97
CA GLU A 384 -7.35 -21.97 -25.07
C GLU A 384 -7.19 -23.43 -24.62
N ASP A 385 -6.27 -23.72 -23.70
CA ASP A 385 -5.96 -25.06 -23.23
C ASP A 385 -6.77 -25.51 -21.98
N ILE A 386 -7.77 -24.73 -21.54
CA ILE A 386 -8.56 -25.04 -20.34
C ILE A 386 -9.91 -25.63 -20.71
N ASP A 387 -10.09 -26.92 -20.48
CA ASP A 387 -11.37 -27.61 -20.70
C ASP A 387 -12.46 -27.13 -19.75
N TYR A 388 -12.11 -26.93 -18.45
CA TYR A 388 -13.02 -26.45 -17.41
C TYR A 388 -12.26 -25.69 -16.32
N GLY A 389 -12.61 -24.43 -16.09
CA GLY A 389 -11.90 -23.55 -15.15
C GLY A 389 -12.70 -22.28 -14.83
N VAL A 390 -12.04 -21.35 -14.16
CA VAL A 390 -12.61 -20.05 -13.77
C VAL A 390 -11.65 -18.93 -14.16
N TYR A 391 -12.18 -17.90 -14.81
CA TYR A 391 -11.52 -16.60 -14.95
C TYR A 391 -12.09 -15.64 -13.92
N ALA A 392 -11.28 -15.22 -12.93
CA ALA A 392 -11.69 -14.37 -11.82
C ALA A 392 -11.11 -12.97 -11.92
N CYS A 393 -11.92 -11.95 -11.64
CA CYS A 393 -11.58 -10.56 -11.86
C CYS A 393 -11.88 -9.66 -10.66
N GLY A 394 -11.02 -8.69 -10.46
CA GLY A 394 -11.13 -7.69 -9.40
C GLY A 394 -11.02 -8.30 -8.02
N SER A 395 -10.70 -7.48 -7.02
CA SER A 395 -10.56 -7.96 -5.65
C SER A 395 -11.57 -7.32 -4.70
N ARG A 396 -12.10 -8.13 -3.77
CA ARG A 396 -12.83 -7.68 -2.57
C ARG A 396 -11.96 -7.68 -1.31
N GLY A 397 -10.66 -7.92 -1.46
CA GLY A 397 -9.70 -8.08 -0.38
C GLY A 397 -9.37 -9.53 -0.08
N GLY A 398 -8.33 -9.74 0.71
CA GLY A 398 -7.81 -11.02 1.09
C GLY A 398 -7.33 -11.06 2.52
N GLN A 399 -6.94 -12.25 2.95
CA GLN A 399 -6.30 -12.52 4.23
C GLN A 399 -5.25 -13.60 4.05
N VAL A 400 -4.16 -13.49 4.80
CA VAL A 400 -3.08 -14.48 4.83
C VAL A 400 -2.73 -14.83 6.27
N ASP A 401 -2.53 -16.12 6.53
CA ASP A 401 -1.79 -16.61 7.68
C ASP A 401 -0.34 -16.81 7.22
N THR A 402 0.51 -15.85 7.52
CA THR A 402 1.89 -15.80 7.04
C THR A 402 2.73 -16.96 7.53
N GLY A 403 2.50 -17.39 8.79
CA GLY A 403 3.22 -18.52 9.41
C GLY A 403 2.89 -19.86 8.75
N ARG A 404 1.62 -20.09 8.41
CA ARG A 404 1.18 -21.32 7.72
C ARG A 404 1.30 -21.21 6.20
N GLY A 405 1.39 -19.99 5.67
CA GLY A 405 1.35 -19.73 4.24
C GLY A 405 0.00 -20.06 3.61
N SER A 406 -1.10 -19.98 4.37
CA SER A 406 -2.45 -20.16 3.84
C SER A 406 -3.11 -18.81 3.59
N PHE A 407 -3.80 -18.67 2.47
CA PHE A 407 -4.50 -17.44 2.11
C PHE A 407 -5.92 -17.71 1.64
N GLN A 408 -6.75 -16.68 1.71
CA GLN A 408 -8.07 -16.62 1.12
C GLN A 408 -8.34 -15.20 0.64
N PHE A 409 -8.85 -15.06 -0.58
CA PHE A 409 -9.33 -13.79 -1.14
C PHE A 409 -10.58 -14.00 -1.97
N ALA A 410 -11.33 -12.92 -2.19
CA ALA A 410 -12.57 -12.95 -2.96
C ALA A 410 -12.42 -12.07 -4.20
N ALA A 411 -12.85 -12.60 -5.36
CA ALA A 411 -12.99 -11.83 -6.58
C ALA A 411 -14.29 -11.02 -6.57
N GLN A 412 -14.30 -9.92 -7.32
CA GLN A 412 -15.51 -9.12 -7.49
C GLN A 412 -16.51 -9.81 -8.43
N GLU A 413 -16.02 -10.33 -9.55
CA GLU A 413 -16.77 -11.09 -10.55
C GLU A 413 -15.88 -12.19 -11.14
N ALA A 414 -16.48 -13.15 -11.82
CA ALA A 414 -15.74 -14.17 -12.54
C ALA A 414 -16.57 -14.74 -13.70
N TRP A 415 -15.96 -15.59 -14.48
CA TRP A 415 -16.59 -16.33 -15.58
C TRP A 415 -16.16 -17.80 -15.54
N LEU A 416 -17.06 -18.67 -15.96
CA LEU A 416 -16.73 -20.04 -16.21
C LEU A 416 -15.94 -20.14 -17.53
N ILE A 417 -14.92 -20.97 -17.54
CA ILE A 417 -14.19 -21.37 -18.75
C ILE A 417 -14.66 -22.77 -19.09
N GLU A 418 -15.10 -22.99 -20.33
CA GLU A 418 -15.54 -24.29 -20.85
C GLU A 418 -15.01 -24.48 -22.26
N ASN A 419 -14.25 -25.56 -22.49
CA ASN A 419 -13.65 -25.92 -23.79
C ASN A 419 -12.87 -24.77 -24.46
N GLY A 420 -12.03 -24.07 -23.71
CA GLY A 420 -11.22 -22.98 -24.23
C GLY A 420 -11.98 -21.65 -24.44
N GLU A 421 -13.19 -21.50 -23.93
CA GLU A 421 -14.01 -20.29 -24.09
C GLU A 421 -14.50 -19.74 -22.74
N ILE A 422 -14.54 -18.42 -22.62
CA ILE A 422 -15.15 -17.72 -21.47
C ILE A 422 -16.66 -17.68 -21.70
N THR A 423 -17.44 -18.30 -20.79
CA THR A 423 -18.87 -18.54 -21.01
C THR A 423 -19.75 -17.80 -19.99
N THR A 424 -20.07 -18.41 -18.87
CA THR A 424 -21.11 -17.98 -17.93
C THR A 424 -20.56 -17.03 -16.86
N PRO A 425 -21.17 -15.85 -16.61
CA PRO A 425 -20.80 -14.99 -15.50
C PRO A 425 -21.06 -15.65 -14.14
N LEU A 426 -20.13 -15.46 -13.22
CA LEU A 426 -20.14 -16.03 -11.88
C LEU A 426 -20.05 -14.95 -10.79
N LYS A 427 -20.73 -15.19 -9.68
CA LYS A 427 -20.66 -14.39 -8.44
C LYS A 427 -20.24 -15.25 -7.24
N ASP A 428 -19.93 -14.58 -6.12
CA ASP A 428 -19.55 -15.20 -4.84
C ASP A 428 -18.30 -16.09 -4.97
N VAL A 429 -17.31 -15.63 -5.73
CA VAL A 429 -16.05 -16.33 -5.97
C VAL A 429 -15.08 -16.09 -4.83
N SER A 430 -14.65 -17.16 -4.18
CA SER A 430 -13.58 -17.15 -3.17
C SER A 430 -12.49 -18.14 -3.57
N VAL A 431 -11.26 -17.67 -3.55
CA VAL A 431 -10.07 -18.47 -3.87
C VAL A 431 -9.25 -18.66 -2.60
N SER A 432 -8.82 -19.87 -2.33
CA SER A 432 -7.96 -20.19 -1.19
C SER A 432 -6.90 -21.22 -1.55
N GLY A 433 -5.77 -21.17 -0.86
CA GLY A 433 -4.68 -22.10 -1.13
C GLY A 433 -3.50 -21.94 -0.18
N LEU A 434 -2.42 -22.62 -0.53
CA LEU A 434 -1.12 -22.51 0.13
C LEU A 434 -0.16 -21.75 -0.79
N THR A 435 0.46 -20.69 -0.28
CA THR A 435 1.40 -19.82 -0.98
C THR A 435 2.42 -20.56 -1.80
N LEU A 436 3.21 -21.43 -1.14
CA LEU A 436 4.31 -22.15 -1.79
C LEU A 436 3.83 -23.17 -2.84
N GLN A 437 2.61 -23.68 -2.70
CA GLN A 437 2.06 -24.59 -3.68
C GLN A 437 1.64 -23.85 -4.94
N ILE A 438 0.87 -22.76 -4.77
CA ILE A 438 0.36 -22.00 -5.93
C ILE A 438 1.49 -21.31 -6.70
N LEU A 439 2.50 -20.75 -6.01
CA LEU A 439 3.67 -20.18 -6.71
C LEU A 439 4.39 -21.18 -7.61
N LYS A 440 4.37 -22.48 -7.26
CA LYS A 440 4.92 -23.56 -8.10
C LYS A 440 3.97 -23.96 -9.22
N ASP A 441 2.66 -23.79 -9.00
CA ASP A 441 1.61 -24.19 -9.93
C ASP A 441 1.33 -23.09 -10.99
N VAL A 442 1.97 -21.91 -10.90
CA VAL A 442 1.87 -20.87 -11.94
C VAL A 442 2.52 -21.35 -13.21
N ASP A 443 1.73 -21.53 -14.26
CA ASP A 443 2.16 -22.08 -15.57
C ASP A 443 1.90 -21.13 -16.75
N GLY A 444 1.09 -20.07 -16.56
CA GLY A 444 0.79 -19.08 -17.59
C GLY A 444 0.81 -17.65 -17.07
N LEU A 445 1.45 -16.73 -17.81
CA LEU A 445 1.47 -15.28 -17.56
C LEU A 445 1.43 -14.54 -18.89
N THR A 446 0.57 -13.53 -19.01
CA THR A 446 0.59 -12.63 -20.17
C THR A 446 1.80 -11.68 -20.13
N LYS A 447 2.17 -11.10 -21.28
CA LYS A 447 3.34 -10.20 -21.42
C LYS A 447 3.13 -8.86 -20.69
N ASP A 448 1.90 -8.32 -20.73
CA ASP A 448 1.59 -7.00 -20.22
C ASP A 448 1.40 -7.00 -18.69
N SER A 449 2.47 -6.64 -17.98
CA SER A 449 2.45 -6.46 -16.53
C SER A 449 2.37 -4.96 -16.18
N ARG A 450 1.41 -4.61 -15.32
CA ARG A 450 1.20 -3.23 -14.84
C ARG A 450 0.52 -3.22 -13.48
N LEU A 451 0.63 -2.09 -12.78
CA LEU A 451 -0.14 -1.87 -11.56
C LEU A 451 -1.64 -1.89 -11.87
N ALA A 452 -2.40 -2.49 -10.99
CA ALA A 452 -3.85 -2.54 -11.00
C ALA A 452 -4.45 -1.43 -10.11
N ALA A 453 -5.57 -1.70 -9.44
CA ALA A 453 -6.23 -0.72 -8.62
C ALA A 453 -5.43 -0.39 -7.34
N PRO A 454 -5.46 0.89 -6.88
CA PRO A 454 -4.83 1.31 -5.64
C PRO A 454 -5.42 0.58 -4.43
N GLY A 455 -4.59 0.30 -3.42
CA GLY A 455 -4.98 -0.44 -2.24
C GLY A 455 -4.44 0.12 -0.92
N PHE A 456 -4.91 -0.48 0.17
CA PHE A 456 -4.41 -0.23 1.51
C PHE A 456 -4.07 -1.57 2.16
N CYS A 457 -2.89 -1.64 2.75
CA CYS A 457 -2.38 -2.83 3.42
C CYS A 457 -2.39 -2.62 4.94
N GLY A 458 -2.93 -3.61 5.68
CA GLY A 458 -3.03 -3.58 7.15
C GLY A 458 -2.10 -4.61 7.82
N LYS A 459 -1.13 -4.13 8.63
CA LYS A 459 -0.32 -4.96 9.53
C LYS A 459 -0.01 -4.14 10.79
N GLY A 460 -0.93 -4.15 11.76
CA GLY A 460 -0.84 -3.27 12.93
C GLY A 460 -1.04 -1.78 12.63
N GLN A 461 -0.68 -1.37 11.44
CA GLN A 461 -0.81 -0.04 10.85
C GLN A 461 -1.31 -0.17 9.41
N THR A 462 -1.91 0.88 8.85
CA THR A 462 -2.40 0.90 7.47
C THR A 462 -1.49 1.77 6.60
N VAL A 463 -1.02 1.23 5.46
CA VAL A 463 -0.24 2.00 4.48
C VAL A 463 -0.83 1.87 3.08
N PRO A 464 -0.76 2.92 2.23
CA PRO A 464 -1.12 2.85 0.82
C PRO A 464 -0.17 1.91 0.06
N VAL A 465 -0.72 1.09 -0.83
CA VAL A 465 0.02 0.15 -1.67
C VAL A 465 -0.50 0.14 -3.10
N GLY A 466 0.37 -0.20 -4.05
CA GLY A 466 0.01 -0.54 -5.41
C GLY A 466 0.36 -2.00 -5.66
N ASP A 467 -0.59 -2.75 -6.17
CA ASP A 467 -0.38 -4.16 -6.48
C ASP A 467 -0.66 -4.39 -7.95
N GLY A 468 -0.07 -5.41 -8.56
CA GLY A 468 -0.32 -5.66 -9.96
C GLY A 468 0.42 -6.84 -10.55
N GLY A 469 0.26 -6.98 -11.84
CA GLY A 469 0.88 -8.03 -12.62
C GLY A 469 0.30 -8.15 -14.02
N PRO A 470 0.58 -9.23 -14.69
CA PRO A 470 -0.10 -9.68 -15.90
C PRO A 470 -1.43 -10.37 -15.54
N ILE A 471 -2.15 -10.87 -16.53
CA ILE A 471 -3.15 -11.92 -16.31
C ILE A 471 -2.35 -13.22 -16.09
N MET A 472 -2.71 -13.96 -15.05
CA MET A 472 -2.00 -15.15 -14.58
C MET A 472 -2.91 -16.37 -14.58
#